data_0aa29eee7084236fcef591d4fe051ff7
#
_entry.id   0aa29eee7084236fcef591d4fe051ff7
#
_cell.length_a   1.000
_cell.length_b   1.000
_cell.length_c   1.000
_cell.angle_alpha   90.00
_cell.angle_beta   90.00
_cell.angle_gamma   90.00
#
_symmetry.space_group_name_H-M   'P 1'
#
loop_
_entity.id
_entity.type
_entity.pdbx_description
1 polymer ?
#
loop_
_entity_poly.entity_id
_entity_poly.type
_entity_poly.pdbx_seq_one_letter_code
_entity_poly.pdbx_strand_id
1 'polypeptide(L)'
;LWVTPIAPSIAYSGSPFTFTENTAISSITPTNSGDTAFWSVSPSLPSGLSLSSTGVISGTPTTLVSATDYTITATNPGGTSSATISITVNAEIPSGLSYASENMTLEKGTLMTTNTATVGGGTVTSWEISPSVPSGLSFSSSSGSISGTPSVLQTTAVTYTIYANNSGGSTSANVNITINDAAPTISYSYNDITGTKGVAISP
;
A
#
# COMPACT_ATOMS: atom_id res chain seq x y z
N LEU A 1 -51.61 -27.95 24.13
CA LEU A 1 -51.62 -27.40 22.77
C LEU A 1 -50.15 -27.18 22.34
N TRP A 2 -49.66 -27.87 21.33
CA TRP A 2 -48.37 -27.59 20.70
C TRP A 2 -48.61 -26.51 19.63
N VAL A 3 -47.94 -25.37 19.76
CA VAL A 3 -47.94 -24.33 18.74
C VAL A 3 -46.67 -24.48 17.94
N THR A 4 -46.80 -24.76 16.65
CA THR A 4 -45.65 -24.82 15.73
C THR A 4 -45.16 -23.40 15.51
N PRO A 5 -43.85 -23.11 15.68
CA PRO A 5 -43.30 -21.80 15.38
C PRO A 5 -43.57 -21.38 13.93
N ILE A 6 -43.72 -20.10 13.70
CA ILE A 6 -43.82 -19.54 12.35
C ILE A 6 -42.48 -19.72 11.65
N ALA A 7 -42.49 -20.32 10.44
CA ALA A 7 -41.27 -20.48 9.63
C ALA A 7 -40.56 -19.13 9.40
N PRO A 8 -39.21 -19.08 9.42
CA PRO A 8 -38.49 -17.87 9.10
C PRO A 8 -38.74 -17.47 7.64
N SER A 9 -38.67 -16.16 7.37
CA SER A 9 -38.63 -15.62 6.01
C SER A 9 -37.59 -14.48 6.00
N ILE A 10 -36.41 -14.74 5.47
CA ILE A 10 -35.25 -13.85 5.59
C ILE A 10 -34.92 -13.19 4.27
N ALA A 11 -34.41 -11.94 4.35
CA ALA A 11 -33.81 -11.24 3.23
C ALA A 11 -32.69 -10.31 3.71
N TYR A 12 -31.67 -10.14 2.87
CA TYR A 12 -30.60 -9.15 3.02
C TYR A 12 -30.70 -8.14 1.88
N SER A 13 -30.80 -6.85 2.22
CA SER A 13 -30.79 -5.78 1.24
C SER A 13 -29.34 -5.27 1.00
N GLY A 14 -29.06 -4.80 -0.21
CA GLY A 14 -27.79 -4.15 -0.54
C GLY A 14 -26.72 -5.05 -1.16
N SER A 15 -27.00 -6.34 -1.36
CA SER A 15 -26.10 -7.20 -2.13
C SER A 15 -26.01 -6.73 -3.60
N PRO A 16 -24.80 -6.77 -4.26
CA PRO A 16 -23.52 -7.25 -3.77
C PRO A 16 -22.84 -6.27 -2.79
N PHE A 17 -22.09 -6.82 -1.83
CA PHE A 17 -21.31 -6.04 -0.86
C PHE A 17 -19.84 -6.01 -1.25
N THR A 18 -19.22 -4.83 -1.19
CA THR A 18 -17.78 -4.64 -1.42
C THR A 18 -17.16 -4.02 -0.17
N PHE A 19 -16.16 -4.69 0.38
CA PHE A 19 -15.43 -4.27 1.57
C PHE A 19 -13.96 -4.06 1.27
N THR A 20 -13.28 -3.38 2.20
CA THR A 20 -11.82 -3.21 2.18
C THR A 20 -11.22 -4.05 3.30
N GLU A 21 -10.15 -4.77 2.99
CA GLU A 21 -9.35 -5.51 3.96
C GLU A 21 -8.93 -4.60 5.12
N ASN A 22 -8.90 -5.14 6.34
CA ASN A 22 -8.55 -4.45 7.59
C ASN A 22 -9.47 -3.26 7.98
N THR A 23 -10.57 -3.05 7.26
CA THR A 23 -11.56 -2.02 7.59
C THR A 23 -12.82 -2.66 8.15
N ALA A 24 -13.26 -2.21 9.33
CA ALA A 24 -14.50 -2.71 9.93
C ALA A 24 -15.71 -2.40 9.06
N ILE A 25 -16.55 -3.39 8.80
CA ILE A 25 -17.77 -3.21 8.02
C ILE A 25 -18.91 -2.64 8.85
N SER A 26 -19.80 -1.90 8.21
CA SER A 26 -21.13 -1.64 8.80
C SER A 26 -21.90 -2.96 8.86
N SER A 27 -22.51 -3.25 10.00
CA SER A 27 -23.26 -4.50 10.21
C SER A 27 -24.36 -4.68 9.16
N ILE A 28 -24.40 -5.86 8.53
CA ILE A 28 -25.45 -6.24 7.59
C ILE A 28 -26.51 -6.99 8.37
N THR A 29 -27.68 -6.37 8.50
CA THR A 29 -28.79 -6.92 9.29
C THR A 29 -29.86 -7.46 8.34
N PRO A 30 -30.28 -8.73 8.51
CA PRO A 30 -31.39 -9.27 7.73
C PRO A 30 -32.73 -8.73 8.19
N THR A 31 -33.71 -8.75 7.29
CA THR A 31 -35.11 -8.79 7.70
C THR A 31 -35.48 -10.23 7.97
N ASN A 32 -36.30 -10.48 8.98
CA ASN A 32 -36.89 -11.79 9.25
C ASN A 32 -38.36 -11.60 9.74
N SER A 33 -39.29 -12.23 9.04
CA SER A 33 -40.71 -12.27 9.44
C SER A 33 -41.09 -13.68 9.90
N GLY A 34 -40.58 -14.10 11.01
CA GLY A 34 -40.86 -15.41 11.60
C GLY A 34 -40.32 -15.49 13.01
N ASP A 35 -40.49 -16.66 13.65
CA ASP A 35 -39.98 -16.88 14.98
C ASP A 35 -38.47 -17.05 15.01
N THR A 36 -37.85 -17.04 16.20
CA THR A 36 -36.43 -17.25 16.43
C THR A 36 -35.95 -18.51 15.70
N ALA A 37 -34.86 -18.39 14.97
CA ALA A 37 -34.26 -19.43 14.14
C ALA A 37 -32.80 -19.68 14.49
N PHE A 38 -32.33 -20.86 14.14
CA PHE A 38 -30.89 -21.16 14.04
C PHE A 38 -30.35 -20.64 12.71
N TRP A 39 -29.20 -19.96 12.74
CA TRP A 39 -28.58 -19.35 11.57
C TRP A 39 -27.30 -20.07 11.19
N SER A 40 -27.11 -20.27 9.90
CA SER A 40 -25.89 -20.82 9.32
C SER A 40 -25.54 -20.12 8.00
N VAL A 41 -24.30 -20.26 7.54
CA VAL A 41 -23.82 -19.70 6.28
C VAL A 41 -22.93 -20.71 5.58
N SER A 42 -23.07 -20.80 4.26
CA SER A 42 -22.26 -21.65 3.40
C SER A 42 -21.94 -20.91 2.09
N PRO A 43 -20.65 -20.92 1.65
CA PRO A 43 -19.44 -21.31 2.40
C PRO A 43 -19.22 -20.42 3.64
N SER A 44 -18.18 -20.71 4.45
CA SER A 44 -17.79 -19.85 5.58
C SER A 44 -17.45 -18.45 5.11
N LEU A 45 -17.90 -17.43 5.86
CA LEU A 45 -17.58 -16.02 5.58
C LEU A 45 -16.07 -15.78 5.49
N PRO A 46 -15.64 -14.72 4.80
CA PRO A 46 -14.25 -14.28 4.82
C PRO A 46 -13.71 -14.16 6.24
N SER A 47 -12.43 -14.50 6.44
CA SER A 47 -11.77 -14.38 7.74
C SER A 47 -11.96 -12.97 8.32
N GLY A 48 -12.29 -12.88 9.60
CA GLY A 48 -12.58 -11.62 10.29
C GLY A 48 -14.05 -11.18 10.23
N LEU A 49 -14.88 -11.81 9.38
CA LEU A 49 -16.34 -11.62 9.42
C LEU A 49 -17.02 -12.77 10.19
N SER A 50 -18.13 -12.48 10.81
CA SER A 50 -18.91 -13.44 11.59
C SER A 50 -20.41 -13.27 11.36
N LEU A 51 -21.14 -14.38 11.46
CA LEU A 51 -22.61 -14.41 11.48
C LEU A 51 -23.08 -14.59 12.93
N SER A 52 -23.90 -13.68 13.40
CA SER A 52 -24.47 -13.77 14.75
C SER A 52 -25.64 -14.76 14.84
N SER A 53 -26.07 -15.06 16.06
CA SER A 53 -27.29 -15.87 16.33
C SER A 53 -28.60 -15.17 15.90
N THR A 54 -28.55 -13.94 15.44
CA THR A 54 -29.69 -13.19 14.89
C THR A 54 -29.56 -12.93 13.39
N GLY A 55 -28.58 -13.55 12.74
CA GLY A 55 -28.34 -13.42 11.30
C GLY A 55 -27.56 -12.15 10.90
N VAL A 56 -27.07 -11.35 11.86
CA VAL A 56 -26.28 -10.15 11.57
C VAL A 56 -24.86 -10.56 11.17
N ILE A 57 -24.38 -10.03 10.04
CA ILE A 57 -22.98 -10.18 9.61
C ILE A 57 -22.22 -8.93 10.00
N SER A 58 -21.08 -9.09 10.69
CA SER A 58 -20.25 -8.00 11.17
C SER A 58 -18.79 -8.42 11.30
N GLY A 59 -17.88 -7.48 11.53
CA GLY A 59 -16.46 -7.72 11.77
C GLY A 59 -15.55 -6.87 10.88
N THR A 60 -14.29 -7.32 10.78
CA THR A 60 -13.24 -6.69 9.97
C THR A 60 -12.63 -7.76 9.10
N PRO A 61 -12.85 -7.77 7.78
CA PRO A 61 -12.30 -8.80 6.92
C PRO A 61 -10.77 -8.68 6.85
N THR A 62 -10.06 -9.81 6.95
CA THR A 62 -8.59 -9.87 6.97
C THR A 62 -8.00 -10.63 5.80
N THR A 63 -8.82 -11.04 4.83
CA THR A 63 -8.39 -11.76 3.63
C THR A 63 -9.10 -11.23 2.40
N LEU A 64 -8.36 -11.11 1.31
CA LEU A 64 -8.90 -10.71 0.01
C LEU A 64 -9.81 -11.82 -0.53
N VAL A 65 -10.96 -11.42 -1.06
CA VAL A 65 -11.94 -12.34 -1.66
C VAL A 65 -12.50 -11.71 -2.93
N SER A 66 -12.39 -12.41 -4.06
CA SER A 66 -13.14 -12.06 -5.27
C SER A 66 -14.64 -12.28 -5.04
N ALA A 67 -15.49 -11.65 -5.85
CA ALA A 67 -16.94 -11.79 -5.74
C ALA A 67 -17.35 -13.27 -5.53
N THR A 68 -17.85 -13.57 -4.33
CA THR A 68 -18.21 -14.91 -3.89
C THR A 68 -19.59 -14.88 -3.26
N ASP A 69 -20.42 -15.83 -3.60
CA ASP A 69 -21.77 -15.96 -3.09
C ASP A 69 -21.79 -16.77 -1.79
N TYR A 70 -22.53 -16.24 -0.80
CA TYR A 70 -22.73 -16.84 0.51
C TYR A 70 -24.22 -17.03 0.74
N THR A 71 -24.63 -18.29 0.96
CA THR A 71 -26.01 -18.62 1.29
C THR A 71 -26.19 -18.65 2.80
N ILE A 72 -26.97 -17.71 3.32
CA ILE A 72 -27.35 -17.67 4.73
C ILE A 72 -28.69 -18.39 4.87
N THR A 73 -28.76 -19.29 5.85
CA THR A 73 -29.96 -20.12 6.11
C THR A 73 -30.42 -19.93 7.54
N ALA A 74 -31.71 -19.68 7.70
CA ALA A 74 -32.39 -19.61 8.99
C ALA A 74 -33.38 -20.80 9.09
N THR A 75 -33.31 -21.54 10.20
CA THR A 75 -34.12 -22.77 10.39
C THR A 75 -34.74 -22.75 11.80
N ASN A 76 -36.04 -23.08 11.89
CA ASN A 76 -36.72 -23.39 13.14
C ASN A 76 -37.65 -24.61 12.91
N PRO A 77 -38.35 -25.12 13.94
CA PRO A 77 -39.27 -26.22 13.77
C PRO A 77 -40.45 -25.96 12.81
N GLY A 78 -40.76 -24.72 12.48
CA GLY A 78 -41.77 -24.33 11.50
C GLY A 78 -41.30 -24.40 10.06
N GLY A 79 -39.97 -24.38 9.80
CA GLY A 79 -39.40 -24.43 8.44
C GLY A 79 -38.02 -23.78 8.31
N THR A 80 -37.62 -23.62 7.05
CA THR A 80 -36.32 -23.09 6.64
C THR A 80 -36.49 -22.01 5.57
N SER A 81 -35.67 -20.95 5.65
CA SER A 81 -35.55 -19.91 4.63
C SER A 81 -34.08 -19.60 4.37
N SER A 82 -33.75 -19.30 3.13
CA SER A 82 -32.38 -18.96 2.73
C SER A 82 -32.34 -17.68 1.91
N ALA A 83 -31.24 -16.93 2.04
CA ALA A 83 -30.93 -15.76 1.23
C ALA A 83 -29.46 -15.82 0.80
N THR A 84 -29.18 -15.49 -0.47
CA THR A 84 -27.83 -15.43 -1.00
C THR A 84 -27.38 -13.99 -1.12
N ILE A 85 -26.14 -13.71 -0.65
CA ILE A 85 -25.46 -12.45 -0.80
C ILE A 85 -24.11 -12.66 -1.47
N SER A 86 -23.66 -11.69 -2.27
CA SER A 86 -22.32 -11.69 -2.84
C SER A 86 -21.41 -10.74 -2.05
N ILE A 87 -20.22 -11.20 -1.68
CA ILE A 87 -19.21 -10.41 -0.96
C ILE A 87 -17.91 -10.38 -1.76
N THR A 88 -17.35 -9.18 -1.89
CA THR A 88 -15.99 -8.93 -2.40
C THR A 88 -15.18 -8.23 -1.29
N VAL A 89 -13.94 -8.64 -1.09
CA VAL A 89 -12.99 -7.94 -0.19
C VAL A 89 -11.78 -7.50 -1.01
N ASN A 90 -11.62 -6.20 -1.19
CA ASN A 90 -10.50 -5.58 -1.89
C ASN A 90 -9.36 -5.27 -0.93
N ALA A 91 -8.12 -5.16 -1.46
CA ALA A 91 -6.98 -4.70 -0.68
C ALA A 91 -7.18 -3.25 -0.23
N GLU A 92 -6.69 -2.92 0.96
CA GLU A 92 -6.49 -1.54 1.38
C GLU A 92 -5.45 -0.87 0.47
N ILE A 93 -5.71 0.36 0.03
CA ILE A 93 -4.78 1.10 -0.84
C ILE A 93 -3.55 1.55 -0.04
N PRO A 94 -2.31 1.45 -0.56
CA PRO A 94 -1.14 2.06 0.07
C PRO A 94 -1.34 3.57 0.21
N SER A 95 -0.84 4.16 1.29
CA SER A 95 -1.05 5.59 1.58
C SER A 95 0.17 6.21 2.28
N GLY A 96 0.29 7.55 2.22
CA GLY A 96 1.33 8.27 2.94
C GLY A 96 2.76 7.95 2.46
N LEU A 97 2.94 7.64 1.18
CA LEU A 97 4.28 7.40 0.63
C LEU A 97 5.13 8.65 0.77
N SER A 98 6.32 8.50 1.35
CA SER A 98 7.32 9.54 1.53
C SER A 98 8.73 8.98 1.46
N TYR A 99 9.71 9.86 1.27
CA TYR A 99 11.12 9.52 1.20
C TYR A 99 11.92 10.29 2.25
N ALA A 100 13.01 9.70 2.75
CA ALA A 100 13.91 10.33 3.69
C ALA A 100 14.50 11.66 3.13
N SER A 101 14.69 11.71 1.80
CA SER A 101 15.14 12.90 1.06
C SER A 101 14.27 13.10 -0.18
N GLU A 102 13.43 14.12 -0.17
CA GLU A 102 12.61 14.50 -1.33
C GLU A 102 13.38 15.33 -2.36
N ASN A 103 14.45 16.01 -1.91
CA ASN A 103 15.33 16.82 -2.76
C ASN A 103 16.77 16.32 -2.56
N MET A 104 17.32 15.63 -3.55
CA MET A 104 18.67 15.09 -3.52
C MET A 104 19.60 15.91 -4.40
N THR A 105 20.68 16.42 -3.82
CA THR A 105 21.82 16.95 -4.55
C THR A 105 22.96 15.98 -4.39
N LEU A 106 23.31 15.30 -5.49
CA LEU A 106 24.31 14.24 -5.54
C LEU A 106 25.57 14.75 -6.27
N GLU A 107 26.67 14.06 -6.03
CA GLU A 107 27.95 14.31 -6.68
C GLU A 107 28.26 13.14 -7.61
N LYS A 108 28.55 13.44 -8.88
CA LYS A 108 28.93 12.45 -9.88
C LYS A 108 30.16 11.67 -9.42
N GLY A 109 30.11 10.34 -9.54
CA GLY A 109 31.16 9.44 -9.12
C GLY A 109 31.21 9.13 -7.63
N THR A 110 30.35 9.75 -6.80
CA THR A 110 30.26 9.51 -5.36
C THR A 110 29.08 8.62 -5.02
N LEU A 111 29.30 7.56 -4.22
CA LEU A 111 28.25 6.65 -3.78
C LEU A 111 27.26 7.41 -2.88
N MET A 112 25.98 7.41 -3.24
CA MET A 112 24.94 8.05 -2.44
C MET A 112 24.50 7.19 -1.25
N THR A 113 24.02 7.82 -0.19
CA THR A 113 23.26 7.13 0.85
C THR A 113 21.92 6.67 0.24
N THR A 114 21.57 5.41 0.45
CA THR A 114 20.29 4.86 -0.05
C THR A 114 19.11 5.69 0.45
N ASN A 115 18.30 6.18 -0.47
CA ASN A 115 17.07 6.89 -0.16
C ASN A 115 15.92 5.88 -0.09
N THR A 116 15.38 5.67 1.10
CA THR A 116 14.36 4.65 1.39
C THR A 116 12.97 5.25 1.41
N ALA A 117 12.01 4.49 0.90
CA ALA A 117 10.60 4.80 0.98
C ALA A 117 10.02 4.44 2.35
N THR A 118 9.07 5.23 2.83
CA THR A 118 8.15 4.92 3.93
C THR A 118 6.74 5.00 3.39
N VAL A 119 5.92 3.98 3.66
CA VAL A 119 4.54 3.89 3.18
C VAL A 119 3.68 3.23 4.25
N GLY A 120 2.46 3.69 4.40
CA GLY A 120 1.42 3.11 5.27
C GLY A 120 0.26 2.55 4.45
N GLY A 121 -0.85 2.25 5.14
CA GLY A 121 -2.03 1.65 4.51
C GLY A 121 -1.79 0.20 4.09
N GLY A 122 -2.34 -0.19 2.95
CA GLY A 122 -2.26 -1.56 2.45
C GLY A 122 -0.87 -2.00 2.00
N THR A 123 -0.63 -3.30 2.03
CA THR A 123 0.64 -3.91 1.60
C THR A 123 0.95 -3.56 0.14
N VAL A 124 2.17 -3.04 -0.10
CA VAL A 124 2.64 -2.76 -1.46
C VAL A 124 3.08 -4.06 -2.14
N THR A 125 2.60 -4.29 -3.34
CA THR A 125 2.95 -5.47 -4.15
C THR A 125 3.90 -5.16 -5.30
N SER A 126 3.97 -3.90 -5.73
CA SER A 126 4.91 -3.45 -6.77
C SER A 126 5.25 -1.98 -6.63
N TRP A 127 6.44 -1.63 -7.12
CA TRP A 127 6.95 -0.27 -7.13
C TRP A 127 7.32 0.15 -8.55
N GLU A 128 7.02 1.38 -8.90
CA GLU A 128 7.34 1.96 -10.19
C GLU A 128 7.94 3.35 -10.03
N ILE A 129 8.73 3.80 -10.99
CA ILE A 129 9.31 5.15 -11.04
C ILE A 129 9.23 5.70 -12.45
N SER A 130 8.90 6.97 -12.55
CA SER A 130 8.85 7.68 -13.84
C SER A 130 9.38 9.11 -13.68
N PRO A 131 10.28 9.54 -14.56
CA PRO A 131 11.06 8.77 -15.53
C PRO A 131 12.04 7.80 -14.84
N SER A 132 12.77 6.99 -15.63
CA SER A 132 13.84 6.14 -15.08
C SER A 132 14.98 6.97 -14.51
N VAL A 133 15.59 6.50 -13.39
CA VAL A 133 16.71 7.19 -12.74
C VAL A 133 17.93 7.36 -13.68
N PRO A 134 18.77 8.39 -13.45
CA PRO A 134 20.00 8.60 -14.25
C PRO A 134 20.96 7.42 -14.18
N SER A 135 21.80 7.28 -15.22
CA SER A 135 22.83 6.25 -15.27
C SER A 135 23.72 6.27 -14.03
N GLY A 136 23.99 5.07 -13.49
CA GLY A 136 24.73 4.86 -12.24
C GLY A 136 23.85 4.84 -10.99
N LEU A 137 22.60 5.31 -11.07
CA LEU A 137 21.60 5.10 -10.03
C LEU A 137 20.73 3.88 -10.38
N SER A 138 20.16 3.29 -9.35
CA SER A 138 19.24 2.14 -9.43
C SER A 138 18.01 2.40 -8.60
N PHE A 139 16.86 1.96 -9.12
CA PHE A 139 15.60 1.93 -8.41
C PHE A 139 15.21 0.49 -8.11
N SER A 140 14.85 0.20 -6.88
CA SER A 140 14.41 -1.14 -6.46
C SER A 140 12.90 -1.30 -6.66
N SER A 141 12.49 -2.15 -7.59
CA SER A 141 11.07 -2.50 -7.82
C SER A 141 10.44 -3.34 -6.69
N SER A 142 11.24 -3.79 -5.72
CA SER A 142 10.75 -4.55 -4.55
C SER A 142 10.61 -3.71 -3.28
N SER A 143 11.36 -2.59 -3.16
CA SER A 143 11.37 -1.76 -1.94
C SER A 143 11.13 -0.27 -2.20
N GLY A 144 11.09 0.17 -3.47
CA GLY A 144 10.98 1.58 -3.83
C GLY A 144 12.25 2.41 -3.55
N SER A 145 13.34 1.81 -3.08
CA SER A 145 14.55 2.55 -2.72
C SER A 145 15.35 3.00 -3.94
N ILE A 146 16.02 4.16 -3.82
CA ILE A 146 16.96 4.70 -4.81
C ILE A 146 18.36 4.63 -4.21
N SER A 147 19.31 4.08 -4.97
CA SER A 147 20.71 3.90 -4.54
C SER A 147 21.66 3.94 -5.73
N GLY A 148 22.97 3.94 -5.47
CA GLY A 148 24.01 3.82 -6.51
C GLY A 148 25.01 4.98 -6.52
N THR A 149 25.80 5.02 -7.61
CA THR A 149 26.83 6.03 -7.86
C THR A 149 26.52 6.71 -9.19
N PRO A 150 26.01 7.95 -9.20
CA PRO A 150 25.62 8.60 -10.45
C PRO A 150 26.82 8.78 -11.37
N SER A 151 26.69 8.44 -12.64
CA SER A 151 27.77 8.50 -13.63
C SER A 151 27.60 9.62 -14.66
N VAL A 152 26.47 10.31 -14.66
CA VAL A 152 26.15 11.42 -15.59
C VAL A 152 25.77 12.65 -14.81
N LEU A 153 26.02 13.84 -15.37
CA LEU A 153 25.59 15.13 -14.81
C LEU A 153 24.10 15.34 -15.06
N GLN A 154 23.45 15.94 -14.10
CA GLN A 154 22.08 16.43 -14.15
C GLN A 154 21.97 17.70 -13.31
N THR A 155 22.55 18.80 -13.83
CA THR A 155 22.71 20.08 -13.10
C THR A 155 21.39 20.82 -12.88
N THR A 156 20.33 20.44 -13.59
CA THR A 156 18.96 20.89 -13.35
C THR A 156 18.20 19.80 -12.62
N ALA A 157 17.44 20.17 -11.58
CA ALA A 157 16.61 19.22 -10.86
C ALA A 157 15.56 18.58 -11.77
N VAL A 158 15.52 17.27 -11.78
CA VAL A 158 14.48 16.48 -12.46
C VAL A 158 13.62 15.79 -11.41
N THR A 159 12.31 15.90 -11.57
CA THR A 159 11.35 15.24 -10.70
C THR A 159 11.10 13.81 -11.16
N TYR A 160 11.23 12.89 -10.23
CA TYR A 160 10.93 11.47 -10.38
C TYR A 160 9.71 11.16 -9.53
N THR A 161 8.63 10.66 -10.16
CA THR A 161 7.43 10.23 -9.45
C THR A 161 7.52 8.73 -9.19
N ILE A 162 7.43 8.35 -7.94
CA ILE A 162 7.45 6.96 -7.51
C ILE A 162 6.04 6.55 -7.11
N TYR A 163 5.64 5.34 -7.53
CA TYR A 163 4.34 4.76 -7.23
C TYR A 163 4.53 3.48 -6.40
N ALA A 164 3.74 3.39 -5.34
CA ALA A 164 3.58 2.17 -4.54
C ALA A 164 2.18 1.60 -4.83
N ASN A 165 2.12 0.39 -5.38
CA ASN A 165 0.90 -0.20 -5.94
C ASN A 165 0.51 -1.49 -5.22
N ASN A 166 -0.80 -1.76 -5.17
CA ASN A 166 -1.38 -3.07 -4.91
C ASN A 166 -2.69 -3.25 -5.69
N SER A 167 -3.40 -4.36 -5.49
CA SER A 167 -4.67 -4.63 -6.19
C SER A 167 -5.80 -3.66 -5.82
N GLY A 168 -5.69 -2.93 -4.71
CA GLY A 168 -6.66 -1.90 -4.29
C GLY A 168 -6.43 -0.56 -4.97
N GLY A 169 -5.20 -0.27 -5.40
CA GLY A 169 -4.83 1.00 -6.02
C GLY A 169 -3.38 1.39 -5.78
N SER A 170 -3.07 2.67 -5.91
CA SER A 170 -1.72 3.21 -5.78
C SER A 170 -1.67 4.51 -4.99
N THR A 171 -0.49 4.78 -4.40
CA THR A 171 -0.09 6.10 -3.88
C THR A 171 1.23 6.51 -4.53
N SER A 172 1.52 7.81 -4.56
CA SER A 172 2.75 8.31 -5.17
C SER A 172 3.44 9.39 -4.34
N ALA A 173 4.76 9.53 -4.55
CA ALA A 173 5.57 10.62 -4.03
C ALA A 173 6.59 11.07 -5.08
N ASN A 174 7.04 12.32 -4.95
CA ASN A 174 8.04 12.90 -5.83
C ASN A 174 9.40 12.99 -5.14
N VAL A 175 10.45 12.67 -5.88
CA VAL A 175 11.84 12.92 -5.49
C VAL A 175 12.51 13.73 -6.59
N ASN A 176 13.12 14.84 -6.21
CA ASN A 176 13.89 15.71 -7.12
C ASN A 176 15.37 15.36 -7.01
N ILE A 177 16.02 15.12 -8.14
CA ILE A 177 17.44 14.76 -8.19
C ILE A 177 18.20 15.81 -9.00
N THR A 178 19.31 16.30 -8.43
CA THR A 178 20.33 17.09 -9.11
C THR A 178 21.67 16.36 -8.94
N ILE A 179 22.51 16.30 -9.99
CA ILE A 179 23.83 15.66 -9.96
C ILE A 179 24.85 16.64 -10.50
N ASN A 180 25.75 17.08 -9.62
CA ASN A 180 26.82 18.04 -9.93
C ASN A 180 28.16 17.31 -10.07
N ASP A 181 29.17 17.96 -10.68
CA ASP A 181 30.54 17.51 -10.57
C ASP A 181 31.11 17.70 -9.17
N ALA A 182 32.09 16.89 -8.80
CA ALA A 182 32.87 17.09 -7.60
C ALA A 182 33.62 18.45 -7.65
N ALA A 183 33.68 19.14 -6.53
CA ALA A 183 34.49 20.34 -6.45
C ALA A 183 35.95 19.99 -6.70
N PRO A 184 36.69 20.77 -7.52
CA PRO A 184 38.10 20.53 -7.74
C PRO A 184 38.89 20.69 -6.42
N THR A 185 39.75 19.70 -6.16
CA THR A 185 40.69 19.78 -5.02
C THR A 185 42.02 20.28 -5.50
N ILE A 186 42.59 21.27 -4.81
CA ILE A 186 43.91 21.79 -5.07
C ILE A 186 44.79 21.46 -3.87
N SER A 187 45.92 20.84 -4.12
CA SER A 187 46.95 20.62 -3.11
C SER A 187 48.28 21.12 -3.62
N TYR A 188 49.01 21.80 -2.74
CA TYR A 188 50.41 22.21 -3.00
C TYR A 188 51.31 21.30 -2.18
N SER A 189 52.38 20.83 -2.80
CA SER A 189 53.39 19.98 -2.13
C SER A 189 54.27 20.75 -1.13
N TYR A 190 54.18 22.08 -1.14
CA TYR A 190 54.92 22.97 -0.23
C TYR A 190 54.00 23.96 0.39
N ASN A 191 53.93 23.99 1.74
CA ASN A 191 53.14 24.93 2.51
C ASN A 191 53.91 26.23 2.78
N ASP A 192 55.24 26.23 2.64
CA ASP A 192 56.12 27.40 2.83
C ASP A 192 56.96 27.61 1.59
N ILE A 193 56.73 28.71 0.89
CA ILE A 193 57.58 29.18 -0.19
C ILE A 193 58.43 30.35 0.37
N THR A 194 59.68 30.09 0.70
CA THR A 194 60.60 31.13 1.08
C THR A 194 61.37 31.59 -0.17
N GLY A 195 61.21 32.87 -0.51
CA GLY A 195 61.95 33.50 -1.62
C GLY A 195 62.98 34.47 -1.13
N THR A 196 64.11 34.56 -1.80
CA THR A 196 65.11 35.60 -1.58
C THR A 196 64.80 36.79 -2.49
N LYS A 197 64.84 38.01 -1.95
CA LYS A 197 64.56 39.24 -2.70
C LYS A 197 65.50 39.32 -3.93
N GLY A 198 64.92 39.46 -5.12
CA GLY A 198 65.64 39.57 -6.37
C GLY A 198 66.02 38.26 -7.07
N VAL A 199 65.60 37.10 -6.52
CA VAL A 199 65.75 35.79 -7.15
C VAL A 199 64.40 35.30 -7.64
N ALA A 200 64.30 34.89 -8.90
CA ALA A 200 63.09 34.32 -9.46
C ALA A 200 62.77 32.95 -8.77
N ILE A 201 61.52 32.74 -8.36
CA ILE A 201 61.04 31.45 -7.85
C ILE A 201 60.86 30.55 -9.07
N SER A 202 61.56 29.43 -9.12
CA SER A 202 61.35 28.40 -10.15
C SER A 202 60.01 27.67 -9.93
N PRO A 203 59.25 27.36 -11.01
CA PRO A 203 57.99 26.62 -10.91
C PRO A 203 58.16 25.21 -10.39
#